data_cf1ac5df1cdd5973078a5bd1e8874d52
#
_entry.id   cf1ac5df1cdd5973078a5bd1e8874d52
#
_cell.length_a   1.000
_cell.length_b   1.000
_cell.length_c   1.000
_cell.angle_alpha   90.00
_cell.angle_beta   90.00
_cell.angle_gamma   90.00
#
_symmetry.space_group_name_H-M   'P 1'
#
loop_
_entity.id
_entity.type
_entity.pdbx_description
1 polymer ?
#
loop_
_entity_poly.entity_id
_entity_poly.type
_entity_poly.pdbx_seq_one_letter_code
_entity_poly.pdbx_strand_id
1 'polypeptide(L)'
;MQIAVVADPHYHDVFGWPEATGDRPALRSFADSMASTRIFNESYPAFRAVLDDIVQAGISIVVIVGDLTDDGQTATVRSVDSLLADYTDRHGLRFYMTPGNHDLFALNGRHQSKRFLNADGSTLLVTSDPDEPAGPSTGRLVTTEMHCGGYADGLAAYGRGFFRRPGDLHWESPFGSSDALSDRRFLIRSDDGATIVSMIDASYLVEPVPSLWLLSLDANVFEPRNGSTDPLADASYYDSSNAGWNAVLKHKRFLLDWAGDVARRARQQGKHLLAFSHYPLIDPHADSFDDELAVFGQSSSIRRSPRPPAVAAGVASGIGVHFSGHLHVNGTTAVTGPDGFLVNVAVPSLVAYPAAYKRVRFEAGRMAVETVAVDDVPGYDIAFAGYRHEAAHAARDTTIFDRLSSYADFCDLHLRDLVRNRYALESPPDLAGLMANLSVAQLAEVAGVHAGLDPTATTLTGSELMLDWYRLRKARELALPLIPAPRLALYRDLCARFRRGNWPADGVPGRLAAIFRILETNLGGLPSDRFVIDLNSGRVTSAARSDATPVPLADSAA
;
A
#
# COMPACT_ATOMS: atom_id res chain seq x y z
N MET A 1 11.46 16.44 -16.12
CA MET A 1 10.07 16.43 -15.66
C MET A 1 10.01 15.56 -14.42
N GLN A 2 9.28 16.02 -13.38
CA GLN A 2 9.20 15.34 -12.09
C GLN A 2 7.72 15.10 -11.72
N ILE A 3 7.45 13.95 -11.08
CA ILE A 3 6.11 13.48 -10.69
C ILE A 3 6.21 12.95 -9.26
N ALA A 4 5.20 13.20 -8.43
CA ALA A 4 5.03 12.52 -7.16
C ALA A 4 4.11 11.30 -7.34
N VAL A 5 4.49 10.17 -6.75
CA VAL A 5 3.68 8.95 -6.71
C VAL A 5 3.41 8.60 -5.26
N VAL A 6 2.14 8.65 -4.88
CA VAL A 6 1.63 8.41 -3.53
C VAL A 6 0.75 7.17 -3.56
N ALA A 7 0.84 6.30 -2.57
CA ALA A 7 0.00 5.13 -2.44
C ALA A 7 -0.63 5.05 -1.05
N ASP A 8 -1.80 4.47 -0.99
CA ASP A 8 -2.46 4.07 0.26
C ASP A 8 -2.49 5.18 1.34
N PRO A 9 -2.95 6.41 1.03
CA PRO A 9 -3.13 7.44 2.05
C PRO A 9 -4.20 7.07 3.08
N HIS A 10 -5.19 6.26 2.68
CA HIS A 10 -6.34 5.87 3.51
C HIS A 10 -6.90 7.06 4.30
N TYR A 11 -7.10 8.16 3.58
CA TYR A 11 -7.48 9.42 4.19
C TYR A 11 -8.78 9.28 4.98
N HIS A 12 -8.73 9.65 6.25
CA HIS A 12 -9.85 9.81 7.14
C HIS A 12 -9.85 11.26 7.63
N ASP A 13 -10.83 12.05 7.17
CA ASP A 13 -10.98 13.41 7.68
C ASP A 13 -11.61 13.38 9.07
N VAL A 14 -10.79 13.63 10.07
CA VAL A 14 -11.25 13.66 11.46
C VAL A 14 -12.27 14.77 11.75
N PHE A 15 -12.39 15.78 10.88
CA PHE A 15 -13.40 16.85 10.97
C PHE A 15 -14.54 16.68 9.95
N GLY A 16 -14.53 15.64 9.16
CA GLY A 16 -15.53 15.35 8.14
C GLY A 16 -16.86 14.77 8.66
N TRP A 17 -17.04 14.67 9.98
CA TRP A 17 -18.16 13.97 10.63
C TRP A 17 -18.94 14.81 11.65
N PRO A 18 -19.41 16.03 11.31
CA PRO A 18 -20.03 16.94 12.28
C PRO A 18 -21.32 16.38 12.91
N GLU A 19 -22.07 15.53 12.20
CA GLU A 19 -23.27 14.89 12.76
C GLU A 19 -22.96 13.93 13.92
N ALA A 20 -21.77 13.31 13.89
CA ALA A 20 -21.34 12.35 14.90
C ALA A 20 -20.68 13.01 16.11
N THR A 21 -19.91 14.08 15.90
CA THR A 21 -19.00 14.63 16.93
C THR A 21 -19.12 16.14 17.14
N GLY A 22 -19.95 16.85 16.34
CA GLY A 22 -20.01 18.31 16.32
C GLY A 22 -18.67 18.90 15.87
N ASP A 23 -18.14 19.85 16.62
CA ASP A 23 -16.85 20.51 16.34
C ASP A 23 -15.62 19.69 16.82
N ARG A 24 -15.85 18.55 17.49
CA ARG A 24 -14.76 17.68 17.94
C ARG A 24 -14.29 16.75 16.82
N PRO A 25 -12.99 16.37 16.80
CA PRO A 25 -12.52 15.40 15.83
C PRO A 25 -13.19 14.02 16.04
N ALA A 26 -13.58 13.39 14.93
CA ALA A 26 -14.13 12.04 14.86
C ALA A 26 -12.98 11.02 14.88
N LEU A 27 -12.47 10.74 16.05
CA LEU A 27 -11.30 9.88 16.22
C LEU A 27 -11.70 8.40 16.26
N ARG A 28 -11.03 7.58 15.47
CA ARG A 28 -11.02 6.12 15.60
C ARG A 28 -10.26 5.75 16.88
N SER A 29 -10.59 4.62 17.47
CA SER A 29 -9.92 4.17 18.68
C SER A 29 -8.46 3.77 18.41
N PHE A 30 -7.60 3.90 19.43
CA PHE A 30 -6.23 3.38 19.36
C PHE A 30 -6.23 1.85 19.20
N ALA A 31 -7.17 1.18 19.86
CA ALA A 31 -7.34 -0.26 19.72
C ALA A 31 -7.67 -0.69 18.29
N ASP A 32 -8.54 0.06 17.57
CA ASP A 32 -8.83 -0.20 16.17
C ASP A 32 -7.58 -0.02 15.30
N SER A 33 -6.79 1.06 15.53
CA SER A 33 -5.53 1.30 14.81
C SER A 33 -4.53 0.17 15.04
N MET A 34 -4.36 -0.28 16.28
CA MET A 34 -3.43 -1.37 16.61
C MET A 34 -3.89 -2.74 16.08
N ALA A 35 -5.16 -2.93 15.81
CA ALA A 35 -5.69 -4.15 15.18
C ALA A 35 -5.65 -4.11 13.63
N SER A 36 -5.39 -2.96 13.04
CA SER A 36 -5.36 -2.73 11.59
C SER A 36 -3.92 -2.69 11.05
N THR A 37 -3.73 -2.99 9.77
CA THR A 37 -2.43 -2.82 9.08
C THR A 37 -2.12 -1.37 8.74
N ARG A 38 -3.00 -0.42 9.10
CA ARG A 38 -2.87 1.03 8.89
C ARG A 38 -3.33 1.81 10.11
N ILE A 39 -2.78 2.99 10.28
CA ILE A 39 -3.18 4.01 11.25
C ILE A 39 -4.31 4.83 10.63
N PHE A 40 -5.27 5.29 11.42
CA PHE A 40 -6.45 5.98 10.89
C PHE A 40 -6.39 7.50 11.01
N ASN A 41 -6.36 8.01 12.24
CA ASN A 41 -6.53 9.44 12.53
C ASN A 41 -5.39 10.29 11.99
N GLU A 42 -4.20 9.76 12.03
CA GLU A 42 -2.97 10.41 11.58
C GLU A 42 -2.86 10.52 10.05
N SER A 43 -3.74 9.81 9.30
CA SER A 43 -3.86 9.99 7.85
C SER A 43 -4.23 11.43 7.48
N TYR A 44 -5.01 12.12 8.34
CA TYR A 44 -5.40 13.50 8.15
C TYR A 44 -4.20 14.47 8.07
N PRO A 45 -3.32 14.57 9.07
CA PRO A 45 -2.13 15.41 8.98
C PRO A 45 -1.07 14.83 8.02
N ALA A 46 -0.88 13.52 7.93
CA ALA A 46 0.17 12.92 7.12
C ALA A 46 -0.02 13.18 5.62
N PHE A 47 -1.23 13.03 5.11
CA PHE A 47 -1.48 13.30 3.70
C PHE A 47 -1.33 14.78 3.36
N ARG A 48 -1.75 15.69 4.23
CA ARG A 48 -1.55 17.14 4.09
C ARG A 48 -0.06 17.50 4.07
N ALA A 49 0.73 16.96 5.00
CA ALA A 49 2.17 17.18 5.04
C ALA A 49 2.87 16.71 3.76
N VAL A 50 2.45 15.58 3.18
CA VAL A 50 2.97 15.09 1.90
C VAL A 50 2.57 16.02 0.75
N LEU A 51 1.35 16.52 0.70
CA LEU A 51 0.93 17.47 -0.34
C LEU A 51 1.70 18.79 -0.24
N ASP A 52 1.95 19.29 0.98
CA ASP A 52 2.77 20.48 1.21
C ASP A 52 4.23 20.27 0.77
N ASP A 53 4.83 19.11 1.07
CA ASP A 53 6.18 18.76 0.61
C ASP A 53 6.26 18.66 -0.93
N ILE A 54 5.24 18.10 -1.58
CA ILE A 54 5.12 18.05 -3.05
C ILE A 54 5.06 19.47 -3.64
N VAL A 55 4.28 20.37 -3.03
CA VAL A 55 4.22 21.80 -3.43
C VAL A 55 5.59 22.46 -3.27
N GLN A 56 6.24 22.29 -2.12
CA GLN A 56 7.58 22.84 -1.85
C GLN A 56 8.64 22.30 -2.83
N ALA A 57 8.51 21.05 -3.24
CA ALA A 57 9.38 20.44 -4.25
C ALA A 57 9.12 20.96 -5.68
N GLY A 58 8.12 21.82 -5.90
CA GLY A 58 7.76 22.35 -7.23
C GLY A 58 7.17 21.31 -8.17
N ILE A 59 6.61 20.23 -7.65
CA ILE A 59 5.99 19.15 -8.43
C ILE A 59 4.52 19.50 -8.65
N SER A 60 4.04 19.45 -9.90
CA SER A 60 2.67 19.79 -10.27
C SER A 60 1.79 18.60 -10.64
N ILE A 61 2.36 17.39 -10.78
CA ILE A 61 1.63 16.17 -11.14
C ILE A 61 1.78 15.15 -10.03
N VAL A 62 0.65 14.71 -9.51
CA VAL A 62 0.56 13.71 -8.44
C VAL A 62 -0.21 12.50 -8.96
N VAL A 63 0.40 11.33 -8.88
CA VAL A 63 -0.23 10.05 -9.18
C VAL A 63 -0.55 9.35 -7.86
N ILE A 64 -1.81 8.97 -7.67
CA ILE A 64 -2.28 8.24 -6.49
C ILE A 64 -2.55 6.79 -6.89
N VAL A 65 -1.81 5.88 -6.28
CA VAL A 65 -1.81 4.45 -6.66
C VAL A 65 -2.83 3.66 -5.83
N GLY A 66 -4.05 4.21 -5.72
CA GLY A 66 -5.18 3.61 -5.03
C GLY A 66 -5.17 3.75 -3.51
N ASP A 67 -6.27 3.30 -2.92
CA ASP A 67 -6.58 3.38 -1.50
C ASP A 67 -6.39 4.81 -0.95
N LEU A 68 -6.95 5.78 -1.71
CA LEU A 68 -6.95 7.19 -1.32
C LEU A 68 -7.75 7.41 -0.04
N THR A 69 -8.85 6.67 0.13
CA THR A 69 -9.80 6.82 1.25
C THR A 69 -9.77 5.62 2.21
N ASP A 70 -10.24 5.86 3.43
CA ASP A 70 -10.45 4.80 4.43
C ASP A 70 -11.81 4.08 4.21
N ASP A 71 -12.03 3.36 3.15
CA ASP A 71 -13.18 2.55 2.75
C ASP A 71 -14.25 3.25 1.88
N GLY A 72 -14.00 4.42 1.28
CA GLY A 72 -14.90 5.02 0.29
C GLY A 72 -16.26 5.50 0.83
N GLN A 73 -16.36 5.82 2.13
CA GLN A 73 -17.57 6.40 2.72
C GLN A 73 -17.88 7.75 2.08
N THR A 74 -19.15 8.07 1.88
CA THR A 74 -19.62 9.31 1.24
C THR A 74 -18.99 10.57 1.85
N ALA A 75 -18.95 10.68 3.18
CA ALA A 75 -18.32 11.82 3.86
C ALA A 75 -16.82 11.88 3.58
N THR A 76 -16.12 10.76 3.63
CA THR A 76 -14.68 10.69 3.39
C THR A 76 -14.32 11.05 1.95
N VAL A 77 -15.08 10.55 0.97
CA VAL A 77 -14.88 10.87 -0.46
C VAL A 77 -15.08 12.37 -0.69
N ARG A 78 -16.15 12.96 -0.15
CA ARG A 78 -16.40 14.40 -0.25
C ARG A 78 -15.29 15.24 0.38
N SER A 79 -14.80 14.84 1.55
CA SER A 79 -13.72 15.54 2.25
C SER A 79 -12.41 15.50 1.49
N VAL A 80 -12.02 14.33 0.97
CA VAL A 80 -10.79 14.22 0.20
C VAL A 80 -10.88 14.92 -1.14
N ASP A 81 -12.05 14.90 -1.80
CA ASP A 81 -12.26 15.67 -3.03
C ASP A 81 -12.08 17.17 -2.79
N SER A 82 -12.65 17.70 -1.70
CA SER A 82 -12.48 19.10 -1.29
C SER A 82 -11.01 19.43 -0.99
N LEU A 83 -10.27 18.54 -0.32
CA LEU A 83 -8.85 18.71 -0.06
C LEU A 83 -8.06 18.80 -1.37
N LEU A 84 -8.25 17.84 -2.29
CA LEU A 84 -7.53 17.82 -3.56
C LEU A 84 -7.89 19.01 -4.47
N ALA A 85 -9.15 19.48 -4.41
CA ALA A 85 -9.58 20.68 -5.11
C ALA A 85 -8.88 21.93 -4.56
N ASP A 86 -8.78 22.10 -3.25
CA ASP A 86 -8.05 23.21 -2.62
C ASP A 86 -6.57 23.26 -3.08
N TYR A 87 -5.88 22.12 -3.08
CA TYR A 87 -4.50 22.06 -3.59
C TYR A 87 -4.40 22.30 -5.09
N THR A 88 -5.41 21.91 -5.87
CA THR A 88 -5.48 22.25 -7.30
C THR A 88 -5.62 23.75 -7.50
N ASP A 89 -6.56 24.37 -6.79
CA ASP A 89 -6.87 25.79 -6.96
C ASP A 89 -5.74 26.71 -6.46
N ARG A 90 -5.14 26.38 -5.31
CA ARG A 90 -4.11 27.22 -4.68
C ARG A 90 -2.71 27.00 -5.22
N HIS A 91 -2.38 25.77 -5.63
CA HIS A 91 -1.02 25.37 -5.96
C HIS A 91 -0.87 24.79 -7.37
N GLY A 92 -1.97 24.63 -8.11
CA GLY A 92 -1.95 24.09 -9.48
C GLY A 92 -1.63 22.59 -9.55
N LEU A 93 -1.79 21.85 -8.44
CA LEU A 93 -1.57 20.41 -8.46
C LEU A 93 -2.63 19.71 -9.33
N ARG A 94 -2.19 18.75 -10.12
CA ARG A 94 -3.07 17.88 -10.91
C ARG A 94 -2.94 16.44 -10.44
N PHE A 95 -4.07 15.88 -10.03
CA PHE A 95 -4.15 14.53 -9.48
C PHE A 95 -4.68 13.54 -10.51
N TYR A 96 -4.04 12.39 -10.60
CA TYR A 96 -4.43 11.22 -11.41
C TYR A 96 -4.38 9.98 -10.52
N MET A 97 -5.42 9.16 -10.50
CA MET A 97 -5.48 8.01 -9.61
C MET A 97 -5.91 6.72 -10.32
N THR A 98 -5.57 5.59 -9.73
CA THR A 98 -6.20 4.29 -9.99
C THR A 98 -7.07 3.93 -8.79
N PRO A 99 -8.17 3.18 -8.95
CA PRO A 99 -8.95 2.77 -7.79
C PRO A 99 -8.21 1.69 -7.00
N GLY A 100 -8.26 1.81 -5.67
CA GLY A 100 -7.90 0.73 -4.76
C GLY A 100 -9.12 -0.04 -4.26
N ASN A 101 -8.90 -1.11 -3.50
CA ASN A 101 -10.00 -1.91 -2.96
C ASN A 101 -10.73 -1.20 -1.80
N HIS A 102 -10.12 -0.20 -1.17
CA HIS A 102 -10.76 0.64 -0.16
C HIS A 102 -11.49 1.84 -0.77
N ASP A 103 -11.13 2.28 -1.98
CA ASP A 103 -11.83 3.37 -2.66
C ASP A 103 -13.17 2.92 -3.24
N LEU A 104 -13.16 1.77 -3.91
CA LEU A 104 -14.31 1.12 -4.50
C LEU A 104 -14.53 -0.23 -3.79
N PHE A 105 -15.03 -0.12 -2.56
CA PHE A 105 -15.05 -1.21 -1.59
C PHE A 105 -16.06 -2.31 -1.90
N ALA A 106 -17.08 -2.02 -2.70
CA ALA A 106 -18.06 -2.99 -3.20
C ALA A 106 -18.52 -2.62 -4.62
N LEU A 107 -18.89 -3.62 -5.41
CA LEU A 107 -19.33 -3.38 -6.80
C LEU A 107 -20.56 -2.48 -6.87
N ASN A 108 -21.55 -2.73 -6.02
CA ASN A 108 -22.83 -2.02 -6.00
C ASN A 108 -22.99 -1.07 -4.79
N GLY A 109 -21.90 -0.83 -4.07
CA GLY A 109 -21.94 -0.13 -2.79
C GLY A 109 -22.30 -1.06 -1.63
N ARG A 110 -22.06 -0.59 -0.41
CA ARG A 110 -22.36 -1.35 0.82
C ARG A 110 -22.53 -0.45 2.02
N HIS A 111 -23.22 -0.96 3.02
CA HIS A 111 -23.21 -0.36 4.34
C HIS A 111 -21.82 -0.48 4.98
N GLN A 112 -21.46 0.54 5.75
CA GLN A 112 -20.22 0.56 6.52
C GLN A 112 -20.52 1.09 7.92
N SER A 113 -19.69 0.65 8.88
CA SER A 113 -19.79 1.02 10.28
C SER A 113 -18.42 1.32 10.85
N LYS A 114 -18.30 2.40 11.61
CA LYS A 114 -17.07 2.79 12.33
C LYS A 114 -17.40 3.20 13.75
N ARG A 115 -16.45 3.01 14.68
CA ARG A 115 -16.57 3.52 16.04
C ARG A 115 -15.70 4.74 16.21
N PHE A 116 -16.32 5.84 16.69
CA PHE A 116 -15.61 7.06 17.04
C PHE A 116 -15.55 7.25 18.55
N LEU A 117 -14.44 7.79 19.04
CA LEU A 117 -14.24 8.07 20.45
C LEU A 117 -15.12 9.23 20.93
N ASN A 118 -15.80 9.04 22.04
CA ASN A 118 -16.43 10.09 22.81
C ASN A 118 -15.39 10.80 23.69
N ALA A 119 -15.78 11.96 24.25
CA ALA A 119 -14.91 12.75 25.12
C ALA A 119 -14.47 12.01 26.40
N ASP A 120 -15.26 11.04 26.86
CA ASP A 120 -15.00 10.24 28.04
C ASP A 120 -14.18 8.95 27.76
N GLY A 121 -13.78 8.73 26.51
CA GLY A 121 -13.05 7.53 26.08
C GLY A 121 -13.94 6.32 25.71
N SER A 122 -15.26 6.44 25.87
CA SER A 122 -16.20 5.46 25.32
C SER A 122 -16.35 5.63 23.81
N THR A 123 -17.14 4.76 23.14
CA THR A 123 -17.28 4.80 21.67
C THR A 123 -18.73 5.00 21.23
N LEU A 124 -18.93 5.77 20.16
CA LEU A 124 -20.16 5.91 19.40
C LEU A 124 -20.05 5.06 18.13
N LEU A 125 -21.01 4.17 17.87
CA LEU A 125 -21.13 3.49 16.59
C LEU A 125 -21.79 4.43 15.57
N VAL A 126 -21.08 4.71 14.46
CA VAL A 126 -21.64 5.44 13.31
C VAL A 126 -21.77 4.44 12.18
N THR A 127 -22.95 4.29 11.65
CA THR A 127 -23.27 3.26 10.63
C THR A 127 -24.22 3.81 9.58
N SER A 128 -24.16 3.28 8.37
CA SER A 128 -25.22 3.46 7.37
C SER A 128 -26.27 2.35 7.39
N ASP A 129 -26.01 1.25 8.13
CA ASP A 129 -26.96 0.15 8.26
C ASP A 129 -27.95 0.44 9.40
N PRO A 130 -29.26 0.60 9.10
CA PRO A 130 -30.26 0.84 10.13
C PRO A 130 -30.46 -0.36 11.05
N ASP A 131 -30.06 -1.56 10.65
CA ASP A 131 -30.26 -2.80 11.40
C ASP A 131 -29.01 -3.18 12.23
N GLU A 132 -27.87 -2.51 12.05
CA GLU A 132 -26.63 -2.76 12.83
C GLU A 132 -26.83 -2.46 14.32
N PRO A 133 -26.62 -3.44 15.23
CA PRO A 133 -26.73 -3.20 16.68
C PRO A 133 -25.56 -2.37 17.21
N ALA A 134 -25.80 -1.53 18.22
CA ALA A 134 -24.75 -0.71 18.83
C ALA A 134 -23.57 -1.55 19.40
N GLY A 135 -23.80 -2.79 19.80
CA GLY A 135 -22.80 -3.65 20.41
C GLY A 135 -22.21 -3.02 21.70
N PRO A 136 -20.88 -2.99 21.85
CA PRO A 136 -20.21 -2.42 23.03
C PRO A 136 -20.14 -0.89 23.03
N SER A 137 -20.69 -0.20 22.02
CA SER A 137 -20.73 1.28 21.95
C SER A 137 -21.79 1.85 22.87
N THR A 138 -21.54 3.05 23.40
CA THR A 138 -22.48 3.75 24.29
C THR A 138 -23.64 4.42 23.56
N GLY A 139 -23.58 4.47 22.23
CA GLY A 139 -24.64 5.01 21.38
C GLY A 139 -24.48 4.56 19.94
N ARG A 140 -25.50 4.88 19.13
CA ARG A 140 -25.51 4.60 17.69
C ARG A 140 -26.05 5.81 16.93
N LEU A 141 -25.35 6.21 15.87
CA LEU A 141 -25.81 7.16 14.86
C LEU A 141 -25.96 6.41 13.53
N VAL A 142 -27.16 6.46 12.94
CA VAL A 142 -27.40 5.96 11.59
C VAL A 142 -27.38 7.14 10.62
N THR A 143 -26.47 7.10 9.64
CA THR A 143 -26.32 8.17 8.65
C THR A 143 -25.88 7.62 7.29
N THR A 144 -26.44 8.15 6.21
CA THR A 144 -26.04 7.80 4.83
C THR A 144 -24.61 8.22 4.50
N GLU A 145 -24.04 9.15 5.27
CA GLU A 145 -22.65 9.59 5.13
C GLU A 145 -21.63 8.46 5.34
N MET A 146 -22.00 7.41 6.06
CA MET A 146 -21.17 6.21 6.28
C MET A 146 -21.30 5.17 5.17
N HIS A 147 -22.23 5.33 4.22
CA HIS A 147 -22.40 4.40 3.11
C HIS A 147 -21.23 4.52 2.13
N CYS A 148 -20.70 3.37 1.67
CA CYS A 148 -19.69 3.29 0.63
C CYS A 148 -20.36 3.18 -0.74
N GLY A 149 -20.02 4.09 -1.66
CA GLY A 149 -20.52 4.08 -3.02
C GLY A 149 -20.09 2.85 -3.81
N GLY A 150 -20.92 2.44 -4.78
CA GLY A 150 -20.54 1.42 -5.76
C GLY A 150 -19.59 1.95 -6.83
N TYR A 151 -19.24 1.08 -7.77
CA TYR A 151 -18.20 1.40 -8.78
C TYR A 151 -18.52 2.66 -9.60
N ALA A 152 -19.75 2.78 -10.11
CA ALA A 152 -20.15 3.93 -10.94
C ALA A 152 -20.16 5.23 -10.13
N ASP A 153 -20.80 5.21 -8.95
CA ASP A 153 -20.94 6.39 -8.10
C ASP A 153 -19.58 6.83 -7.54
N GLY A 154 -18.75 5.88 -7.13
CA GLY A 154 -17.39 6.14 -6.63
C GLY A 154 -16.52 6.78 -7.72
N LEU A 155 -16.48 6.21 -8.93
CA LEU A 155 -15.71 6.80 -10.03
C LEU A 155 -16.18 8.22 -10.37
N ALA A 156 -17.49 8.46 -10.35
CA ALA A 156 -18.05 9.79 -10.58
C ALA A 156 -17.64 10.79 -9.48
N ALA A 157 -17.63 10.34 -8.23
CA ALA A 157 -17.27 11.17 -7.08
C ALA A 157 -15.76 11.51 -7.05
N TYR A 158 -14.88 10.54 -7.36
CA TYR A 158 -13.43 10.79 -7.39
C TYR A 158 -13.00 11.64 -8.58
N GLY A 159 -13.47 11.37 -9.76
CA GLY A 159 -13.17 12.11 -11.00
C GLY A 159 -11.73 12.00 -11.51
N ARG A 160 -10.75 12.14 -10.73
CA ARG A 160 -9.26 12.28 -10.86
C ARG A 160 -8.56 11.44 -11.97
N GLY A 161 -8.89 11.70 -13.23
CA GLY A 161 -8.35 11.01 -14.40
C GLY A 161 -9.31 9.97 -15.00
N PHE A 162 -10.32 9.51 -14.24
CA PHE A 162 -11.32 8.56 -14.75
C PHE A 162 -12.19 9.13 -15.88
N PHE A 163 -12.26 10.47 -15.96
CA PHE A 163 -12.94 11.22 -17.00
C PHE A 163 -11.98 12.23 -17.62
N ARG A 164 -12.22 12.55 -18.89
CA ARG A 164 -11.48 13.56 -19.62
C ARG A 164 -11.66 14.93 -18.98
N ARG A 165 -10.55 15.67 -18.80
CA ARG A 165 -10.57 17.00 -18.22
C ARG A 165 -10.10 18.06 -19.22
N PRO A 166 -10.60 19.31 -19.11
CA PRO A 166 -10.03 20.42 -19.83
C PRO A 166 -8.52 20.54 -19.58
N GLY A 167 -7.72 20.64 -20.64
CA GLY A 167 -6.26 20.74 -20.54
C GLY A 167 -5.51 19.41 -20.64
N ASP A 168 -6.16 18.24 -20.58
CA ASP A 168 -5.56 16.97 -20.98
C ASP A 168 -5.41 16.94 -22.50
N LEU A 169 -4.18 16.68 -22.99
CA LEU A 169 -3.87 16.67 -24.43
C LEU A 169 -4.41 15.43 -25.13
N HIS A 170 -4.46 14.33 -24.42
CA HIS A 170 -5.04 13.05 -24.87
C HIS A 170 -5.69 12.32 -23.69
N TRP A 171 -6.78 11.62 -23.97
CA TRP A 171 -7.43 10.72 -23.04
C TRP A 171 -8.10 9.57 -23.83
N GLU A 172 -7.92 8.34 -23.37
CA GLU A 172 -8.60 7.15 -23.87
C GLU A 172 -8.73 6.08 -22.79
N SER A 173 -9.62 5.12 -22.98
CA SER A 173 -9.77 3.90 -22.19
C SER A 173 -9.57 2.66 -23.06
N PRO A 174 -9.54 1.44 -22.51
CA PRO A 174 -9.52 0.21 -23.31
C PRO A 174 -10.68 0.10 -24.31
N PHE A 175 -11.72 0.89 -24.13
CA PHE A 175 -12.94 0.88 -24.94
C PHE A 175 -13.02 2.05 -25.95
N GLY A 176 -11.96 2.86 -26.04
CA GLY A 176 -11.89 4.01 -26.94
C GLY A 176 -11.83 5.37 -26.25
N SER A 177 -12.21 6.44 -26.96
CA SER A 177 -12.06 7.82 -26.49
C SER A 177 -13.27 8.37 -25.72
N SER A 178 -14.36 7.59 -25.59
CA SER A 178 -15.50 7.95 -24.74
C SER A 178 -15.18 7.73 -23.29
N ASP A 179 -15.44 8.72 -22.45
CA ASP A 179 -15.29 8.62 -21.00
C ASP A 179 -16.58 8.23 -20.27
N ALA A 180 -17.67 8.03 -21.01
CA ALA A 180 -18.93 7.57 -20.44
C ALA A 180 -18.80 6.16 -19.84
N LEU A 181 -19.23 5.99 -18.59
CA LEU A 181 -19.13 4.70 -17.89
C LEU A 181 -19.96 3.59 -18.55
N SER A 182 -21.02 3.95 -19.29
CA SER A 182 -21.83 2.99 -20.09
C SER A 182 -20.99 2.28 -21.16
N ASP A 183 -19.98 2.96 -21.73
CA ASP A 183 -19.16 2.46 -22.82
C ASP A 183 -17.96 1.63 -22.32
N ARG A 184 -17.74 1.61 -21.01
CA ARG A 184 -16.59 0.97 -20.35
C ARG A 184 -17.00 -0.30 -19.60
N ARG A 185 -18.00 -1.03 -20.13
CA ARG A 185 -18.55 -2.24 -19.50
C ARG A 185 -17.99 -3.50 -20.14
N PHE A 186 -17.75 -4.50 -19.29
CA PHE A 186 -17.38 -5.85 -19.69
C PHE A 186 -18.14 -6.88 -18.84
N LEU A 187 -18.16 -8.13 -19.30
CA LEU A 187 -18.84 -9.22 -18.59
C LEU A 187 -17.83 -10.11 -17.89
N ILE A 188 -18.12 -10.46 -16.65
CA ILE A 188 -17.40 -11.41 -15.84
C ILE A 188 -18.31 -12.59 -15.50
N ARG A 189 -17.74 -13.80 -15.42
CA ARG A 189 -18.46 -15.02 -15.13
C ARG A 189 -17.87 -15.72 -13.92
N SER A 190 -18.76 -16.36 -13.11
CA SER A 190 -18.32 -17.32 -12.09
C SER A 190 -17.65 -18.55 -12.74
N ASP A 191 -16.89 -19.32 -11.97
CA ASP A 191 -16.17 -20.50 -12.48
C ASP A 191 -17.11 -21.59 -13.00
N ASP A 192 -18.31 -21.74 -12.44
CA ASP A 192 -19.35 -22.65 -12.90
C ASP A 192 -20.14 -22.09 -14.10
N GLY A 193 -19.89 -20.83 -14.52
CA GLY A 193 -20.56 -20.15 -15.61
C GLY A 193 -22.01 -19.74 -15.34
N ALA A 194 -22.55 -20.02 -14.17
CA ALA A 194 -23.96 -19.80 -13.84
C ALA A 194 -24.28 -18.31 -13.57
N THR A 195 -23.33 -17.59 -12.98
CA THR A 195 -23.48 -16.16 -12.65
C THR A 195 -22.72 -15.30 -13.67
N ILE A 196 -23.40 -14.35 -14.30
CA ILE A 196 -22.82 -13.39 -15.24
C ILE A 196 -23.12 -11.99 -14.74
N VAL A 197 -22.08 -11.17 -14.60
CA VAL A 197 -22.18 -9.80 -14.07
C VAL A 197 -21.54 -8.82 -15.05
N SER A 198 -22.15 -7.66 -15.23
CA SER A 198 -21.59 -6.53 -15.96
C SER A 198 -20.82 -5.63 -15.00
N MET A 199 -19.52 -5.47 -15.23
CA MET A 199 -18.64 -4.56 -14.50
C MET A 199 -18.24 -3.36 -15.36
N ILE A 200 -17.79 -2.29 -14.70
CA ILE A 200 -17.15 -1.13 -15.31
C ILE A 200 -15.65 -1.28 -15.15
N ASP A 201 -14.86 -0.93 -16.17
CA ASP A 201 -13.42 -0.79 -16.09
C ASP A 201 -13.04 0.68 -15.91
N ALA A 202 -12.20 0.95 -14.92
CA ALA A 202 -11.75 2.30 -14.58
C ALA A 202 -10.40 2.68 -15.22
N SER A 203 -9.83 1.82 -16.07
CA SER A 203 -8.53 2.08 -16.69
C SER A 203 -8.60 3.24 -17.70
N TYR A 204 -7.52 4.00 -17.77
CA TYR A 204 -7.38 5.09 -18.73
C TYR A 204 -5.91 5.38 -19.05
N LEU A 205 -5.69 5.96 -20.23
CA LEU A 205 -4.47 6.64 -20.61
C LEU A 205 -4.75 8.14 -20.69
N VAL A 206 -3.88 8.95 -20.12
CA VAL A 206 -3.97 10.40 -20.23
C VAL A 206 -2.60 11.03 -20.54
N GLU A 207 -2.57 12.06 -21.37
CA GLU A 207 -1.42 12.95 -21.59
C GLU A 207 -1.68 14.30 -20.91
N PRO A 208 -1.26 14.49 -19.64
CA PRO A 208 -1.50 15.74 -18.92
C PRO A 208 -0.61 16.90 -19.38
N VAL A 209 0.58 16.60 -19.85
CA VAL A 209 1.57 17.55 -20.41
C VAL A 209 2.26 16.89 -21.59
N PRO A 210 2.85 17.68 -22.52
CA PRO A 210 3.53 17.11 -23.68
C PRO A 210 4.55 16.05 -23.30
N SER A 211 4.51 14.93 -23.99
CA SER A 211 5.43 13.79 -23.87
C SER A 211 5.30 12.95 -22.61
N LEU A 212 4.37 13.22 -21.69
CA LEU A 212 4.09 12.36 -20.55
C LEU A 212 2.78 11.61 -20.75
N TRP A 213 2.85 10.29 -20.70
CA TRP A 213 1.70 9.40 -20.67
C TRP A 213 1.57 8.73 -19.31
N LEU A 214 0.42 8.92 -18.67
CA LEU A 214 0.03 8.25 -17.43
C LEU A 214 -0.98 7.14 -17.77
N LEU A 215 -0.59 5.89 -17.52
CA LEU A 215 -1.40 4.69 -17.81
C LEU A 215 -1.89 4.11 -16.49
N SER A 216 -3.15 4.40 -16.15
CA SER A 216 -3.85 3.82 -15.01
C SER A 216 -4.48 2.49 -15.41
N LEU A 217 -4.20 1.44 -14.66
CA LEU A 217 -4.68 0.08 -14.90
C LEU A 217 -5.55 -0.37 -13.73
N ASP A 218 -6.84 -0.52 -13.97
CA ASP A 218 -7.80 -0.97 -12.97
C ASP A 218 -7.70 -2.49 -12.76
N ALA A 219 -6.93 -2.88 -11.76
CA ALA A 219 -6.78 -4.27 -11.36
C ALA A 219 -7.73 -4.70 -10.23
N ASN A 220 -8.69 -3.86 -9.85
CA ASN A 220 -9.73 -4.20 -8.91
C ASN A 220 -10.81 -5.03 -9.61
N VAL A 221 -11.03 -6.26 -9.16
CA VAL A 221 -11.96 -7.23 -9.79
C VAL A 221 -12.83 -7.87 -8.73
N PHE A 222 -14.14 -7.81 -8.92
CA PHE A 222 -15.12 -8.50 -8.08
C PHE A 222 -15.51 -9.83 -8.74
N GLU A 223 -14.83 -10.91 -8.36
CA GLU A 223 -15.11 -12.24 -8.91
C GLU A 223 -16.42 -12.81 -8.34
N PRO A 224 -17.42 -13.13 -9.17
CA PRO A 224 -18.68 -13.68 -8.67
C PRO A 224 -18.47 -15.10 -8.12
N ARG A 225 -19.12 -15.41 -7.01
CA ARG A 225 -19.11 -16.75 -6.41
C ARG A 225 -19.98 -17.70 -7.21
N ASN A 226 -19.58 -18.96 -7.26
CA ASN A 226 -20.40 -20.02 -7.83
C ASN A 226 -21.75 -20.11 -7.11
N GLY A 227 -22.82 -20.27 -7.90
CA GLY A 227 -24.18 -20.39 -7.37
C GLY A 227 -24.79 -19.12 -6.79
N SER A 228 -24.15 -17.96 -6.95
CA SER A 228 -24.74 -16.68 -6.54
C SER A 228 -25.94 -16.31 -7.41
N THR A 229 -27.06 -15.99 -6.77
CA THR A 229 -28.33 -15.68 -7.44
C THR A 229 -28.70 -14.20 -7.37
N ASP A 230 -28.09 -13.44 -6.48
CA ASP A 230 -28.30 -12.00 -6.33
C ASP A 230 -27.02 -11.20 -6.68
N PRO A 231 -26.93 -10.66 -7.92
CA PRO A 231 -25.75 -9.91 -8.35
C PRO A 231 -25.61 -8.53 -7.66
N LEU A 232 -26.61 -8.09 -6.90
CA LEU A 232 -26.54 -6.83 -6.15
C LEU A 232 -25.96 -7.02 -4.74
N ALA A 233 -26.04 -8.23 -4.19
CA ALA A 233 -25.52 -8.50 -2.85
C ALA A 233 -23.99 -8.58 -2.85
N ASP A 234 -23.34 -7.88 -1.92
CA ASP A 234 -21.90 -7.91 -1.71
C ASP A 234 -21.39 -9.34 -1.43
N ALA A 235 -22.15 -10.14 -0.69
CA ALA A 235 -21.84 -11.54 -0.40
C ALA A 235 -21.75 -12.44 -1.65
N SER A 236 -22.25 -11.99 -2.81
CA SER A 236 -22.16 -12.71 -4.08
C SER A 236 -20.77 -12.67 -4.71
N TYR A 237 -19.85 -11.90 -4.16
CA TYR A 237 -18.49 -11.73 -4.67
C TYR A 237 -17.44 -12.22 -3.70
N TYR A 238 -16.27 -12.59 -4.24
CA TYR A 238 -15.06 -12.74 -3.43
C TYR A 238 -14.49 -11.37 -3.09
N ASP A 239 -13.75 -11.32 -1.98
CA ASP A 239 -13.07 -10.10 -1.55
C ASP A 239 -12.06 -9.63 -2.62
N SER A 240 -12.31 -8.45 -3.19
CA SER A 240 -11.50 -7.88 -4.27
C SER A 240 -10.06 -7.61 -3.84
N SER A 241 -9.77 -7.45 -2.55
CA SER A 241 -8.39 -7.27 -2.05
C SER A 241 -7.47 -8.46 -2.36
N ASN A 242 -8.03 -9.63 -2.67
CA ASN A 242 -7.25 -10.82 -3.05
C ASN A 242 -7.23 -11.06 -4.57
N ALA A 243 -7.92 -10.25 -5.36
CA ALA A 243 -8.07 -10.46 -6.81
C ALA A 243 -6.82 -10.05 -7.61
N GLY A 244 -6.57 -8.76 -7.75
CA GLY A 244 -5.40 -8.22 -8.44
C GLY A 244 -5.15 -8.80 -9.83
N TRP A 245 -3.88 -8.90 -10.21
CA TRP A 245 -3.48 -9.31 -11.56
C TRP A 245 -3.78 -10.77 -11.91
N ASN A 246 -3.95 -11.63 -10.92
CA ASN A 246 -4.41 -13.01 -11.17
C ASN A 246 -5.86 -13.00 -11.73
N ALA A 247 -6.73 -12.19 -11.16
CA ALA A 247 -8.09 -12.02 -11.63
C ALA A 247 -8.16 -11.20 -12.92
N VAL A 248 -7.30 -10.19 -13.11
CA VAL A 248 -7.17 -9.47 -14.38
C VAL A 248 -6.82 -10.42 -15.52
N LEU A 249 -5.84 -11.29 -15.34
CA LEU A 249 -5.47 -12.27 -16.37
C LEU A 249 -6.64 -13.18 -16.75
N LYS A 250 -7.48 -13.54 -15.77
CA LYS A 250 -8.65 -14.40 -15.95
C LYS A 250 -9.83 -13.68 -16.63
N HIS A 251 -10.11 -12.45 -16.22
CA HIS A 251 -11.37 -11.77 -16.54
C HIS A 251 -11.23 -10.50 -17.39
N LYS A 252 -10.05 -9.85 -17.37
CA LYS A 252 -9.79 -8.56 -18.03
C LYS A 252 -8.57 -8.65 -18.96
N ARG A 253 -8.38 -9.77 -19.66
CA ARG A 253 -7.20 -9.96 -20.53
C ARG A 253 -7.06 -8.83 -21.58
N PHE A 254 -8.18 -8.27 -22.05
CA PHE A 254 -8.19 -7.11 -22.93
C PHE A 254 -7.39 -5.93 -22.38
N LEU A 255 -7.29 -5.80 -21.05
CA LEU A 255 -6.53 -4.74 -20.39
C LEU A 255 -5.03 -4.87 -20.64
N LEU A 256 -4.48 -6.11 -20.57
CA LEU A 256 -3.07 -6.37 -20.89
C LEU A 256 -2.76 -6.13 -22.38
N ASP A 257 -3.68 -6.54 -23.26
CA ASP A 257 -3.53 -6.32 -24.71
C ASP A 257 -3.54 -4.81 -25.04
N TRP A 258 -4.45 -4.05 -24.43
CA TRP A 258 -4.50 -2.59 -24.58
C TRP A 258 -3.26 -1.90 -23.97
N ALA A 259 -2.83 -2.30 -22.77
CA ALA A 259 -1.62 -1.77 -22.14
C ALA A 259 -0.38 -2.00 -23.03
N GLY A 260 -0.30 -3.14 -23.69
CA GLY A 260 0.75 -3.46 -24.67
C GLY A 260 0.71 -2.56 -25.91
N ASP A 261 -0.50 -2.27 -26.42
CA ASP A 261 -0.67 -1.31 -27.51
C ASP A 261 -0.22 0.10 -27.11
N VAL A 262 -0.64 0.56 -25.92
CA VAL A 262 -0.22 1.85 -25.35
C VAL A 262 1.29 1.92 -25.21
N ALA A 263 1.93 0.90 -24.63
CA ALA A 263 3.38 0.86 -24.46
C ALA A 263 4.14 0.90 -25.79
N ARG A 264 3.64 0.18 -26.79
CA ARG A 264 4.19 0.20 -28.16
C ARG A 264 4.08 1.61 -28.79
N ARG A 265 2.89 2.23 -28.70
CA ARG A 265 2.65 3.60 -29.21
C ARG A 265 3.49 4.65 -28.48
N ALA A 266 3.65 4.52 -27.17
CA ALA A 266 4.49 5.40 -26.36
C ALA A 266 5.95 5.38 -26.87
N ARG A 267 6.52 4.20 -27.10
CA ARG A 267 7.87 4.05 -27.67
C ARG A 267 7.99 4.65 -29.08
N GLN A 268 7.02 4.39 -29.95
CA GLN A 268 7.00 4.92 -31.32
C GLN A 268 6.93 6.44 -31.36
N GLN A 269 6.24 7.06 -30.41
CA GLN A 269 6.05 8.51 -30.33
C GLN A 269 7.03 9.21 -29.39
N GLY A 270 7.98 8.48 -28.79
CA GLY A 270 8.96 9.03 -27.85
C GLY A 270 8.33 9.58 -26.56
N LYS A 271 7.20 9.00 -26.11
CA LYS A 271 6.52 9.40 -24.88
C LYS A 271 7.16 8.75 -23.66
N HIS A 272 7.23 9.48 -22.58
CA HIS A 272 7.51 8.93 -21.25
C HIS A 272 6.25 8.26 -20.73
N LEU A 273 6.31 6.96 -20.49
CA LEU A 273 5.19 6.18 -19.97
C LEU A 273 5.40 5.88 -18.48
N LEU A 274 4.41 6.26 -17.65
CA LEU A 274 4.31 5.84 -16.27
C LEU A 274 3.04 4.98 -16.14
N ALA A 275 3.22 3.67 -16.00
CA ALA A 275 2.12 2.74 -15.78
C ALA A 275 1.96 2.45 -14.28
N PHE A 276 0.72 2.39 -13.82
CA PHE A 276 0.42 2.14 -12.41
C PHE A 276 -0.92 1.44 -12.22
N SER A 277 -0.99 0.63 -11.18
CA SER A 277 -2.23 0.04 -10.66
C SER A 277 -2.11 -0.09 -9.15
N HIS A 278 -3.23 -0.27 -8.46
CA HIS A 278 -3.17 -0.46 -7.01
C HIS A 278 -2.43 -1.76 -6.63
N TYR A 279 -2.74 -2.87 -7.31
CA TYR A 279 -2.14 -4.18 -7.03
C TYR A 279 -0.78 -4.34 -7.70
N PRO A 280 0.22 -4.97 -7.03
CA PRO A 280 1.53 -5.23 -7.62
C PRO A 280 1.45 -6.24 -8.77
N LEU A 281 2.23 -5.99 -9.84
CA LEU A 281 2.30 -6.86 -11.02
C LEU A 281 3.43 -7.91 -10.91
N ILE A 282 4.38 -7.70 -10.00
CA ILE A 282 5.37 -8.68 -9.55
C ILE A 282 5.27 -8.76 -8.03
N ASP A 283 5.56 -9.92 -7.45
CA ASP A 283 5.65 -10.06 -5.99
C ASP A 283 6.66 -9.04 -5.42
N PRO A 284 6.22 -8.06 -4.63
CA PRO A 284 7.12 -7.04 -4.07
C PRO A 284 8.08 -7.60 -3.02
N HIS A 285 7.89 -8.86 -2.60
CA HIS A 285 8.78 -9.58 -1.69
C HIS A 285 9.88 -10.37 -2.42
N ALA A 286 10.04 -10.17 -3.75
CA ALA A 286 11.16 -10.65 -4.55
C ALA A 286 11.36 -12.17 -4.49
N ASP A 287 10.50 -12.91 -5.16
CA ASP A 287 10.59 -14.37 -5.33
C ASP A 287 10.58 -15.19 -4.01
N SER A 288 10.15 -14.59 -2.89
CA SER A 288 10.04 -15.29 -1.61
C SER A 288 8.74 -16.07 -1.44
N PHE A 289 7.93 -16.21 -2.49
CA PHE A 289 6.61 -16.82 -2.46
C PHE A 289 6.62 -18.24 -1.85
N ASP A 290 7.52 -19.12 -2.27
CA ASP A 290 7.56 -20.49 -1.78
C ASP A 290 8.02 -20.54 -0.31
N ASP A 291 8.95 -19.69 0.09
CA ASP A 291 9.40 -19.56 1.48
C ASP A 291 8.31 -18.97 2.37
N GLU A 292 7.60 -17.95 1.90
CA GLU A 292 6.44 -17.38 2.60
C GLU A 292 5.34 -18.42 2.78
N LEU A 293 5.05 -19.20 1.73
CA LEU A 293 4.08 -20.30 1.79
C LEU A 293 4.50 -21.38 2.79
N ALA A 294 5.78 -21.73 2.82
CA ALA A 294 6.33 -22.74 3.74
C ALA A 294 6.26 -22.29 5.20
N VAL A 295 6.45 -20.99 5.48
CA VAL A 295 6.42 -20.43 6.84
C VAL A 295 4.99 -20.15 7.30
N PHE A 296 4.20 -19.41 6.51
CA PHE A 296 2.94 -18.82 6.93
C PHE A 296 1.69 -19.45 6.29
N GLY A 297 1.87 -20.45 5.42
CA GLY A 297 0.76 -21.07 4.68
C GLY A 297 0.04 -20.09 3.77
N GLN A 298 -1.28 -20.23 3.62
CA GLN A 298 -2.13 -19.38 2.78
C GLN A 298 -2.44 -18.03 3.46
N SER A 299 -1.38 -17.29 3.79
CA SER A 299 -1.50 -15.95 4.37
C SER A 299 -2.15 -14.94 3.39
N SER A 300 -2.52 -13.76 3.89
CA SER A 300 -3.04 -12.68 3.05
C SER A 300 -2.02 -12.23 2.01
N SER A 301 -0.73 -12.21 2.35
CA SER A 301 0.36 -11.88 1.42
C SER A 301 0.40 -12.86 0.25
N ILE A 302 0.34 -14.17 0.53
CA ILE A 302 0.36 -15.23 -0.49
C ILE A 302 -0.86 -15.14 -1.42
N ARG A 303 -2.06 -14.86 -0.89
CA ARG A 303 -3.26 -14.72 -1.72
C ARG A 303 -3.20 -13.50 -2.65
N ARG A 304 -2.52 -12.44 -2.24
CA ARG A 304 -2.39 -11.17 -2.97
C ARG A 304 -1.20 -11.15 -3.94
N SER A 305 -0.26 -12.10 -3.83
CA SER A 305 0.90 -12.17 -4.72
C SER A 305 0.51 -12.62 -6.14
N PRO A 306 0.98 -11.91 -7.18
CA PRO A 306 0.75 -12.32 -8.56
C PRO A 306 1.47 -13.64 -8.85
N ARG A 307 0.79 -14.52 -9.58
CA ARG A 307 1.31 -15.81 -9.99
C ARG A 307 2.17 -15.69 -11.24
N PRO A 308 3.07 -16.66 -11.51
CA PRO A 308 3.94 -16.62 -12.67
C PRO A 308 3.26 -16.33 -14.01
N PRO A 309 2.04 -16.86 -14.32
CA PRO A 309 1.35 -16.50 -15.56
C PRO A 309 0.96 -15.03 -15.67
N ALA A 310 0.56 -14.37 -14.54
CA ALA A 310 0.23 -12.95 -14.53
C ALA A 310 1.49 -12.10 -14.72
N VAL A 311 2.60 -12.46 -14.06
CA VAL A 311 3.91 -11.82 -14.24
C VAL A 311 4.39 -11.93 -15.68
N ALA A 312 4.32 -13.13 -16.29
CA ALA A 312 4.70 -13.35 -17.68
C ALA A 312 3.87 -12.52 -18.67
N ALA A 313 2.56 -12.41 -18.44
CA ALA A 313 1.67 -11.55 -19.22
C ALA A 313 2.02 -10.05 -19.05
N GLY A 314 2.41 -9.63 -17.86
CA GLY A 314 2.93 -8.29 -17.59
C GLY A 314 4.22 -7.99 -18.36
N VAL A 315 5.19 -8.91 -18.38
CA VAL A 315 6.42 -8.80 -19.20
C VAL A 315 6.07 -8.67 -20.68
N ALA A 316 5.20 -9.57 -21.18
CA ALA A 316 4.79 -9.60 -22.59
C ALA A 316 4.03 -8.34 -23.03
N SER A 317 3.35 -7.63 -22.11
CA SER A 317 2.71 -6.34 -22.42
C SER A 317 3.73 -5.26 -22.79
N GLY A 318 4.97 -5.36 -22.35
CA GLY A 318 6.04 -4.41 -22.69
C GLY A 318 5.88 -3.03 -22.06
N ILE A 319 5.09 -2.88 -20.99
CA ILE A 319 4.97 -1.60 -20.25
C ILE A 319 6.28 -1.18 -19.57
N GLY A 320 7.17 -2.15 -19.28
CA GLY A 320 8.52 -1.94 -18.77
C GLY A 320 8.59 -1.57 -17.30
N VAL A 321 8.00 -0.46 -16.88
CA VAL A 321 8.01 -0.02 -15.47
C VAL A 321 6.57 0.17 -14.97
N HIS A 322 6.29 -0.36 -13.80
CA HIS A 322 4.98 -0.32 -13.16
C HIS A 322 5.09 0.11 -11.69
N PHE A 323 4.18 0.99 -11.24
CA PHE A 323 4.08 1.42 -9.85
C PHE A 323 2.85 0.78 -9.19
N SER A 324 3.01 0.34 -7.93
CA SER A 324 1.92 -0.31 -7.18
C SER A 324 1.91 0.08 -5.71
N GLY A 325 0.73 -0.03 -5.06
CA GLY A 325 0.48 0.13 -3.63
C GLY A 325 0.07 -1.19 -2.96
N HIS A 326 -1.05 -1.16 -2.21
CA HIS A 326 -1.81 -2.29 -1.65
C HIS A 326 -1.14 -3.04 -0.48
N LEU A 327 0.13 -3.37 -0.57
CA LEU A 327 0.81 -4.17 0.46
C LEU A 327 1.52 -3.33 1.52
N HIS A 328 1.48 -1.99 1.38
CA HIS A 328 2.13 -1.05 2.28
C HIS A 328 3.61 -1.40 2.49
N VAL A 329 4.34 -1.59 1.40
CA VAL A 329 5.77 -1.94 1.43
C VAL A 329 6.58 -1.00 0.52
N ASN A 330 7.81 -0.73 0.90
CA ASN A 330 8.81 -0.13 0.05
C ASN A 330 9.61 -1.23 -0.64
N GLY A 331 9.69 -1.22 -1.97
CA GLY A 331 10.43 -2.26 -2.68
C GLY A 331 10.57 -2.01 -4.17
N THR A 332 11.54 -2.67 -4.77
CA THR A 332 11.71 -2.74 -6.21
C THR A 332 11.98 -4.18 -6.59
N THR A 333 11.23 -4.69 -7.56
CA THR A 333 11.39 -6.04 -8.08
C THR A 333 11.44 -5.99 -9.60
N ALA A 334 12.18 -6.90 -10.23
CA ALA A 334 12.34 -6.93 -11.68
C ALA A 334 12.37 -8.35 -12.20
N VAL A 335 11.72 -8.57 -13.33
CA VAL A 335 11.77 -9.81 -14.09
C VAL A 335 12.18 -9.50 -15.53
N THR A 336 13.12 -10.27 -16.06
CA THR A 336 13.54 -10.20 -17.47
C THR A 336 13.23 -11.54 -18.13
N GLY A 337 12.66 -11.50 -19.32
CA GLY A 337 12.33 -12.66 -20.13
C GLY A 337 12.66 -12.44 -21.61
N PRO A 338 12.38 -13.42 -22.48
CA PRO A 338 12.65 -13.29 -23.91
C PRO A 338 11.84 -12.17 -24.58
N ASP A 339 10.66 -11.84 -24.02
CA ASP A 339 9.74 -10.84 -24.58
C ASP A 339 9.99 -9.42 -24.03
N GLY A 340 10.96 -9.24 -23.12
CA GLY A 340 11.30 -7.96 -22.55
C GLY A 340 11.57 -8.01 -21.05
N PHE A 341 11.25 -6.92 -20.36
CA PHE A 341 11.41 -6.81 -18.91
C PHE A 341 10.19 -6.15 -18.26
N LEU A 342 10.05 -6.35 -16.97
CA LEU A 342 9.12 -5.64 -16.11
C LEU A 342 9.82 -5.30 -14.80
N VAL A 343 9.78 -4.01 -14.42
CA VAL A 343 10.21 -3.52 -13.10
C VAL A 343 8.97 -3.05 -12.37
N ASN A 344 8.68 -3.62 -11.20
CA ASN A 344 7.62 -3.14 -10.31
C ASN A 344 8.23 -2.34 -9.16
N VAL A 345 7.78 -1.10 -9.01
CA VAL A 345 8.13 -0.21 -7.90
C VAL A 345 6.97 -0.19 -6.93
N ALA A 346 7.12 -0.85 -5.78
CA ALA A 346 6.14 -0.78 -4.71
C ALA A 346 6.31 0.54 -3.95
N VAL A 347 5.22 1.29 -3.88
CA VAL A 347 5.14 2.57 -3.20
C VAL A 347 4.60 2.32 -1.78
N PRO A 348 5.29 2.75 -0.73
CA PRO A 348 4.82 2.56 0.63
C PRO A 348 3.60 3.41 0.94
N SER A 349 2.80 2.98 1.92
CA SER A 349 1.65 3.73 2.42
C SER A 349 2.09 4.91 3.28
N LEU A 350 1.28 5.98 3.31
CA LEU A 350 1.50 7.10 4.21
C LEU A 350 1.11 6.80 5.67
N VAL A 351 0.34 5.75 5.90
CA VAL A 351 -0.29 5.42 7.20
C VAL A 351 0.13 4.04 7.73
N ALA A 352 1.31 3.59 7.30
CA ALA A 352 1.95 2.36 7.78
C ALA A 352 3.46 2.53 7.78
N TYR A 353 4.18 1.63 8.49
CA TYR A 353 5.62 1.60 8.42
C TYR A 353 6.12 0.94 7.12
N PRO A 354 7.06 1.58 6.39
CA PRO A 354 7.54 2.95 6.54
C PRO A 354 6.59 3.93 5.87
N ALA A 355 6.30 5.05 6.53
CA ALA A 355 5.54 6.11 5.88
C ALA A 355 6.43 6.83 4.86
N ALA A 356 6.07 6.77 3.58
CA ALA A 356 6.86 7.41 2.53
C ALA A 356 6.07 7.51 1.21
N TYR A 357 6.57 8.35 0.27
CA TYR A 357 6.09 8.42 -1.10
C TYR A 357 7.27 8.40 -2.09
N LYS A 358 7.01 8.35 -3.41
CA LYS A 358 8.07 8.35 -4.43
C LYS A 358 8.08 9.67 -5.21
N ARG A 359 9.28 10.20 -5.46
CA ARG A 359 9.53 11.20 -6.50
C ARG A 359 10.14 10.52 -7.72
N VAL A 360 9.55 10.75 -8.88
CA VAL A 360 9.95 10.13 -10.14
C VAL A 360 10.40 11.22 -11.09
N ARG A 361 11.58 11.07 -11.69
CA ARG A 361 12.12 11.99 -12.68
C ARG A 361 12.49 11.24 -13.96
N PHE A 362 11.91 11.66 -15.07
CA PHE A 362 12.29 11.18 -16.39
C PHE A 362 13.50 11.92 -16.93
N GLU A 363 14.45 11.17 -17.43
CA GLU A 363 15.66 11.58 -18.12
C GLU A 363 15.73 10.86 -19.48
N ALA A 364 16.69 11.22 -20.35
CA ALA A 364 16.83 10.55 -21.64
C ALA A 364 17.11 9.04 -21.46
N GLY A 365 16.13 8.20 -21.80
CA GLY A 365 16.22 6.74 -21.69
C GLY A 365 16.28 6.18 -20.27
N ARG A 366 16.04 6.99 -19.23
CA ARG A 366 16.14 6.60 -17.82
C ARG A 366 15.00 7.17 -16.99
N MET A 367 14.69 6.47 -15.90
CA MET A 367 13.77 6.92 -14.87
C MET A 367 14.51 6.89 -13.53
N ALA A 368 14.71 8.07 -12.93
CA ALA A 368 15.24 8.18 -11.57
C ALA A 368 14.07 8.16 -10.57
N VAL A 369 14.21 7.38 -9.52
CA VAL A 369 13.21 7.22 -8.45
C VAL A 369 13.87 7.47 -7.11
N GLU A 370 13.23 8.28 -6.29
CA GLU A 370 13.64 8.58 -4.91
C GLU A 370 12.47 8.27 -3.98
N THR A 371 12.75 7.59 -2.87
CA THR A 371 11.80 7.44 -1.77
C THR A 371 11.97 8.58 -0.79
N VAL A 372 10.89 9.27 -0.51
CA VAL A 372 10.85 10.39 0.45
C VAL A 372 10.15 9.89 1.71
N ALA A 373 10.90 9.74 2.78
CA ALA A 373 10.34 9.38 4.08
C ALA A 373 9.49 10.52 4.64
N VAL A 374 8.41 10.15 5.32
CA VAL A 374 7.46 11.08 5.97
C VAL A 374 7.71 10.98 7.47
N ASP A 375 8.76 11.64 7.94
CA ASP A 375 9.23 11.55 9.33
C ASP A 375 8.62 12.64 10.21
N ASP A 376 8.56 13.87 9.69
CA ASP A 376 8.00 15.04 10.38
C ASP A 376 6.64 15.40 9.80
N VAL A 377 5.60 15.21 10.61
CA VAL A 377 4.21 15.50 10.25
C VAL A 377 3.62 16.42 11.31
N PRO A 378 3.48 17.72 11.03
CA PRO A 378 2.86 18.65 11.98
C PRO A 378 1.45 18.20 12.38
N GLY A 379 1.21 18.03 13.69
CA GLY A 379 -0.08 17.58 14.22
C GLY A 379 -0.33 16.08 14.15
N TYR A 380 0.70 15.26 13.96
CA TYR A 380 0.57 13.79 13.99
C TYR A 380 0.01 13.27 15.33
N ASP A 381 0.08 14.05 16.38
CA ASP A 381 -0.42 13.76 17.72
C ASP A 381 -1.90 14.15 17.92
N ILE A 382 -2.61 14.51 16.85
CA ILE A 382 -4.02 14.98 16.86
C ILE A 382 -4.96 14.07 17.65
N ALA A 383 -4.70 12.77 17.67
CA ALA A 383 -5.52 11.77 18.34
C ALA A 383 -5.03 11.39 19.75
N PHE A 384 -3.83 11.81 20.17
CA PHE A 384 -3.21 11.31 21.40
C PHE A 384 -3.99 11.64 22.68
N ALA A 385 -4.67 12.79 22.73
CA ALA A 385 -5.56 13.11 23.85
C ALA A 385 -6.73 12.11 23.93
N GLY A 386 -7.36 11.79 22.80
CA GLY A 386 -8.40 10.78 22.72
C GLY A 386 -7.90 9.37 23.09
N TYR A 387 -6.73 9.01 22.62
CA TYR A 387 -6.10 7.72 22.97
C TYR A 387 -5.77 7.60 24.46
N ARG A 388 -5.35 8.69 25.11
CA ARG A 388 -5.15 8.70 26.57
C ARG A 388 -6.47 8.53 27.33
N HIS A 389 -7.56 9.16 26.88
CA HIS A 389 -8.88 8.95 27.49
C HIS A 389 -9.39 7.52 27.31
N GLU A 390 -9.25 6.94 26.10
CA GLU A 390 -9.56 5.53 25.84
C GLU A 390 -8.75 4.60 26.74
N ALA A 391 -7.44 4.80 26.84
CA ALA A 391 -6.55 3.98 27.65
C ALA A 391 -6.85 4.09 29.14
N ALA A 392 -7.18 5.30 29.65
CA ALA A 392 -7.59 5.51 31.03
C ALA A 392 -8.92 4.77 31.33
N HIS A 393 -9.88 4.82 30.40
CA HIS A 393 -11.14 4.07 30.51
C HIS A 393 -10.91 2.54 30.57
N ALA A 394 -9.90 2.04 29.85
CA ALA A 394 -9.50 0.63 29.82
C ALA A 394 -8.43 0.27 30.86
N ALA A 395 -8.05 1.17 31.77
CA ALA A 395 -6.96 1.01 32.75
C ALA A 395 -5.62 0.59 32.11
N ARG A 396 -5.27 1.14 30.96
CA ARG A 396 -4.03 0.87 30.22
C ARG A 396 -2.98 1.97 30.44
N ASP A 397 -1.70 1.59 30.27
CA ASP A 397 -0.57 2.56 30.32
C ASP A 397 -0.61 3.49 29.10
N THR A 398 -0.49 4.79 29.36
CA THR A 398 -0.47 5.85 28.35
C THR A 398 0.90 6.48 28.16
N THR A 399 1.90 6.09 28.97
CA THR A 399 3.25 6.71 28.93
C THR A 399 3.98 6.49 27.61
N ILE A 400 3.47 5.55 26.78
CA ILE A 400 4.03 5.29 25.46
C ILE A 400 3.95 6.51 24.55
N PHE A 401 2.85 7.31 24.64
CA PHE A 401 2.68 8.52 23.82
C PHE A 401 3.66 9.63 24.18
N ASP A 402 4.20 9.63 25.42
CA ASP A 402 5.14 10.64 25.89
C ASP A 402 6.58 10.38 25.38
N ARG A 403 6.83 9.21 24.79
CA ARG A 403 8.11 8.79 24.25
C ARG A 403 8.22 8.94 22.74
N LEU A 404 7.14 9.28 22.08
CA LEU A 404 7.12 9.47 20.64
C LEU A 404 7.57 10.90 20.32
N SER A 405 8.55 11.04 19.44
CA SER A 405 9.14 12.33 19.06
C SER A 405 8.81 12.71 17.61
N SER A 406 8.32 11.76 16.81
CA SER A 406 8.04 11.95 15.39
C SER A 406 6.90 11.03 14.92
N TYR A 407 6.37 11.33 13.76
CA TYR A 407 5.43 10.45 13.07
C TYR A 407 6.05 9.09 12.71
N ALA A 408 7.33 9.10 12.32
CA ALA A 408 8.07 7.86 12.06
C ALA A 408 8.15 6.95 13.29
N ASP A 409 8.35 7.52 14.50
CA ASP A 409 8.31 6.75 15.75
C ASP A 409 6.94 6.12 16.00
N PHE A 410 5.85 6.84 15.67
CA PHE A 410 4.50 6.32 15.82
C PHE A 410 4.23 5.18 14.82
N CYS A 411 4.68 5.30 13.57
CA CYS A 411 4.59 4.22 12.58
C CYS A 411 5.41 2.97 13.00
N ASP A 412 6.61 3.15 13.58
CA ASP A 412 7.41 2.03 14.10
C ASP A 412 6.75 1.38 15.33
N LEU A 413 6.15 2.17 16.23
CA LEU A 413 5.36 1.67 17.34
C LEU A 413 4.20 0.81 16.84
N HIS A 414 3.46 1.29 15.84
CA HIS A 414 2.37 0.55 15.21
C HIS A 414 2.86 -0.79 14.62
N LEU A 415 3.98 -0.79 13.89
CA LEU A 415 4.58 -2.02 13.39
C LEU A 415 4.95 -2.99 14.51
N ARG A 416 5.56 -2.49 15.62
CA ARG A 416 5.92 -3.32 16.79
C ARG A 416 4.70 -4.00 17.39
N ASP A 417 3.59 -3.27 17.48
CA ASP A 417 2.34 -3.82 18.00
C ASP A 417 1.75 -4.87 17.06
N LEU A 418 1.75 -4.61 15.75
CA LEU A 418 1.31 -5.58 14.74
C LEU A 418 2.15 -6.87 14.78
N VAL A 419 3.47 -6.76 14.90
CA VAL A 419 4.36 -7.93 14.99
C VAL A 419 4.04 -8.75 16.23
N ARG A 420 3.81 -8.08 17.37
CA ARG A 420 3.57 -8.74 18.65
C ARG A 420 2.18 -9.37 18.75
N ASN A 421 1.15 -8.66 18.31
CA ASN A 421 -0.24 -8.98 18.62
C ASN A 421 -1.03 -9.55 17.43
N ARG A 422 -0.57 -9.35 16.18
CA ARG A 422 -1.26 -9.84 14.99
C ARG A 422 -0.41 -10.84 14.21
N TYR A 423 0.78 -10.45 13.74
CA TYR A 423 1.59 -11.34 12.90
C TYR A 423 2.13 -12.56 13.65
N ALA A 424 2.39 -12.41 14.95
CA ALA A 424 2.73 -13.57 15.80
C ALA A 424 1.60 -14.61 15.85
N LEU A 425 0.33 -14.17 15.82
CA LEU A 425 -0.83 -15.07 15.79
C LEU A 425 -1.07 -15.70 14.41
N GLU A 426 -0.62 -15.07 13.34
CA GLU A 426 -0.66 -15.62 11.97
C GLU A 426 0.46 -16.64 11.73
N SER A 427 1.49 -16.66 12.58
CA SER A 427 2.59 -17.62 12.52
C SER A 427 2.19 -18.99 13.05
N PRO A 428 2.80 -20.10 12.56
CA PRO A 428 2.58 -21.43 13.15
C PRO A 428 2.86 -21.41 14.66
N PRO A 429 1.99 -22.00 15.50
CA PRO A 429 2.09 -21.86 16.96
C PRO A 429 3.43 -22.33 17.55
N ASP A 430 4.04 -23.38 16.99
CA ASP A 430 5.35 -23.90 17.39
C ASP A 430 6.46 -22.88 17.11
N LEU A 431 6.44 -22.22 15.95
CA LEU A 431 7.39 -21.17 15.59
C LEU A 431 7.17 -19.92 16.44
N ALA A 432 5.93 -19.47 16.58
CA ALA A 432 5.58 -18.31 17.40
C ALA A 432 6.05 -18.46 18.85
N GLY A 433 5.85 -19.65 19.44
CA GLY A 433 6.31 -19.97 20.79
C GLY A 433 7.83 -19.91 20.94
N LEU A 434 8.57 -20.42 19.97
CA LEU A 434 10.04 -20.33 19.97
C LEU A 434 10.53 -18.89 19.84
N MET A 435 9.96 -18.13 18.91
CA MET A 435 10.32 -16.70 18.69
C MET A 435 10.01 -15.84 19.93
N ALA A 436 8.97 -16.16 20.66
CA ALA A 436 8.61 -15.41 21.88
C ALA A 436 9.55 -15.69 23.07
N ASN A 437 10.09 -16.90 23.16
CA ASN A 437 10.75 -17.38 24.39
C ASN A 437 12.26 -17.61 24.28
N LEU A 438 12.82 -17.70 23.07
CA LEU A 438 14.23 -18.04 22.86
C LEU A 438 15.06 -16.84 22.38
N SER A 439 16.34 -16.86 22.73
CA SER A 439 17.32 -16.00 22.07
C SER A 439 17.64 -16.50 20.66
N VAL A 440 18.24 -15.64 19.84
CA VAL A 440 18.66 -16.00 18.48
C VAL A 440 19.71 -17.11 18.49
N ALA A 441 20.58 -17.16 19.52
CA ALA A 441 21.51 -18.27 19.70
C ALA A 441 20.81 -19.61 19.94
N GLN A 442 19.78 -19.62 20.77
CA GLN A 442 18.98 -20.82 21.04
C GLN A 442 18.15 -21.25 19.83
N LEU A 443 17.60 -20.29 19.05
CA LEU A 443 16.93 -20.59 17.78
C LEU A 443 17.89 -21.23 16.76
N ALA A 444 19.12 -20.72 16.68
CA ALA A 444 20.17 -21.29 15.83
C ALA A 444 20.58 -22.70 16.31
N GLU A 445 20.57 -22.95 17.63
CA GLU A 445 20.82 -24.27 18.21
C GLU A 445 19.74 -25.28 17.81
N VAL A 446 18.46 -24.90 17.87
CA VAL A 446 17.34 -25.74 17.39
C VAL A 446 17.55 -26.18 15.93
N ALA A 447 18.16 -25.33 15.11
CA ALA A 447 18.51 -25.64 13.72
C ALA A 447 19.92 -26.27 13.56
N GLY A 448 20.72 -26.43 14.61
CA GLY A 448 22.08 -26.98 14.53
C GLY A 448 23.13 -26.06 13.93
N VAL A 449 22.89 -24.74 13.89
CA VAL A 449 23.81 -23.73 13.29
C VAL A 449 24.47 -22.80 14.31
N HIS A 450 24.59 -23.24 15.54
CA HIS A 450 25.01 -22.43 16.70
C HIS A 450 26.54 -22.22 16.84
N ALA A 451 27.39 -23.01 16.18
CA ALA A 451 28.83 -22.97 16.39
C ALA A 451 29.47 -21.64 15.95
N GLY A 452 30.17 -20.95 16.87
CA GLY A 452 30.92 -19.73 16.58
C GLY A 452 30.06 -18.53 16.20
N LEU A 453 28.85 -18.41 16.74
CA LEU A 453 28.01 -17.21 16.59
C LEU A 453 28.58 -16.02 17.37
N ASP A 454 28.32 -14.82 16.84
CA ASP A 454 28.62 -13.56 17.56
C ASP A 454 27.86 -13.51 18.90
N PRO A 455 28.49 -13.01 19.99
CA PRO A 455 27.83 -12.87 21.30
C PRO A 455 26.50 -12.11 21.28
N THR A 456 26.27 -11.22 20.33
CA THR A 456 24.98 -10.53 20.12
C THR A 456 23.82 -11.52 20.01
N ALA A 457 24.05 -12.73 19.47
CA ALA A 457 23.04 -13.76 19.33
C ALA A 457 22.47 -14.25 20.67
N THR A 458 23.25 -14.17 21.77
CA THR A 458 22.82 -14.64 23.10
C THR A 458 21.89 -13.67 23.80
N THR A 459 21.98 -12.38 23.49
CA THR A 459 21.18 -11.31 24.10
C THR A 459 20.00 -10.88 23.22
N LEU A 460 20.08 -11.09 21.91
CA LEU A 460 19.03 -10.77 20.98
C LEU A 460 17.92 -11.83 21.07
N THR A 461 16.70 -11.39 21.34
CA THR A 461 15.53 -12.25 21.43
C THR A 461 14.96 -12.60 20.05
N GLY A 462 14.25 -13.73 19.93
CA GLY A 462 13.53 -14.08 18.71
C GLY A 462 12.45 -13.05 18.35
N SER A 463 11.81 -12.43 19.34
CA SER A 463 10.84 -11.33 19.11
C SER A 463 11.49 -10.10 18.50
N GLU A 464 12.70 -9.72 18.92
CA GLU A 464 13.46 -8.63 18.30
C GLU A 464 13.93 -8.97 16.90
N LEU A 465 14.36 -10.22 16.66
CA LEU A 465 14.66 -10.71 15.32
C LEU A 465 13.42 -10.56 14.41
N MET A 466 12.24 -10.98 14.87
CA MET A 466 11.01 -10.85 14.07
C MET A 466 10.63 -9.40 13.80
N LEU A 467 10.82 -8.50 14.75
CA LEU A 467 10.60 -7.07 14.51
C LEU A 467 11.53 -6.53 13.41
N ASP A 468 12.84 -6.81 13.50
CA ASP A 468 13.82 -6.38 12.50
C ASP A 468 13.56 -7.06 11.13
N TRP A 469 13.09 -8.32 11.14
CA TRP A 469 12.66 -9.05 9.95
C TRP A 469 11.48 -8.36 9.25
N TYR A 470 10.44 -7.94 10.00
CA TYR A 470 9.30 -7.20 9.46
C TYR A 470 9.68 -5.79 9.01
N ARG A 471 10.58 -5.10 9.73
CA ARG A 471 11.13 -3.81 9.28
C ARG A 471 11.79 -3.93 7.91
N LEU A 472 12.68 -4.91 7.74
CA LEU A 472 13.37 -5.16 6.47
C LEU A 472 12.39 -5.59 5.37
N ARG A 473 11.42 -6.44 5.70
CA ARG A 473 10.39 -6.90 4.76
C ARG A 473 9.51 -5.76 4.27
N LYS A 474 9.18 -4.80 5.14
CA LYS A 474 8.32 -3.66 4.81
C LYS A 474 9.09 -2.48 4.18
N ALA A 475 10.31 -2.24 4.60
CA ALA A 475 11.01 -0.99 4.29
C ALA A 475 12.31 -1.18 3.50
N ARG A 476 12.85 -2.40 3.39
CA ARG A 476 14.12 -2.67 2.68
C ARG A 476 15.24 -1.74 3.18
N GLU A 477 15.87 -0.99 2.28
CA GLU A 477 16.97 -0.07 2.60
C GLU A 477 16.60 0.99 3.65
N LEU A 478 15.34 1.43 3.70
CA LEU A 478 14.87 2.42 4.67
C LEU A 478 14.89 1.89 6.12
N ALA A 479 14.89 0.56 6.32
CA ALA A 479 14.99 -0.04 7.65
C ALA A 479 16.41 -0.12 8.18
N LEU A 480 17.43 -0.10 7.31
CA LEU A 480 18.83 -0.33 7.71
C LEU A 480 19.34 0.63 8.79
N PRO A 481 19.03 1.94 8.77
CA PRO A 481 19.47 2.86 9.81
C PRO A 481 18.87 2.58 11.20
N LEU A 482 17.71 1.89 11.26
CA LEU A 482 17.01 1.58 12.50
C LEU A 482 17.51 0.29 13.18
N ILE A 483 18.33 -0.50 12.47
CA ILE A 483 18.82 -1.79 12.96
C ILE A 483 20.31 -1.63 13.31
N PRO A 484 20.71 -1.89 14.58
CA PRO A 484 22.11 -1.78 14.99
C PRO A 484 23.07 -2.60 14.12
N ALA A 485 24.22 -2.04 13.76
CA ALA A 485 25.21 -2.68 12.90
C ALA A 485 25.62 -4.10 13.37
N PRO A 486 25.81 -4.39 14.68
CA PRO A 486 26.07 -5.76 15.14
C PRO A 486 24.96 -6.75 14.79
N ARG A 487 23.69 -6.33 14.88
CA ARG A 487 22.54 -7.17 14.50
C ARG A 487 22.54 -7.45 12.99
N LEU A 488 22.80 -6.43 12.17
CA LEU A 488 22.89 -6.62 10.70
C LEU A 488 24.04 -7.57 10.32
N ALA A 489 25.17 -7.50 11.01
CA ALA A 489 26.29 -8.44 10.81
C ALA A 489 25.90 -9.87 11.18
N LEU A 490 25.26 -10.06 12.35
CA LEU A 490 24.74 -11.35 12.79
C LEU A 490 23.72 -11.92 11.80
N TYR A 491 22.79 -11.10 11.29
CA TYR A 491 21.79 -11.55 10.32
C TYR A 491 22.43 -12.02 9.01
N ARG A 492 23.44 -11.32 8.50
CA ARG A 492 24.19 -11.75 7.31
C ARG A 492 24.94 -13.08 7.52
N ASP A 493 25.53 -13.26 8.69
CA ASP A 493 26.20 -14.51 9.07
C ASP A 493 25.20 -15.68 9.15
N LEU A 494 24.05 -15.47 9.82
CA LEU A 494 23.01 -16.48 9.91
C LEU A 494 22.41 -16.83 8.53
N CYS A 495 22.12 -15.84 7.69
CA CYS A 495 21.66 -16.07 6.32
C CYS A 495 22.67 -16.94 5.55
N ALA A 496 23.98 -16.62 5.64
CA ALA A 496 25.01 -17.42 4.98
C ALA A 496 25.11 -18.86 5.52
N ARG A 497 24.88 -19.07 6.81
CA ARG A 497 24.87 -20.41 7.41
C ARG A 497 23.66 -21.21 6.98
N PHE A 498 22.47 -20.61 7.05
CA PHE A 498 21.23 -21.26 6.60
C PHE A 498 21.24 -21.59 5.12
N ARG A 499 21.85 -20.77 4.26
CA ARG A 499 22.00 -21.05 2.82
C ARG A 499 22.88 -22.26 2.53
N ARG A 500 23.89 -22.54 3.37
CA ARG A 500 24.82 -23.68 3.19
C ARG A 500 24.28 -25.00 3.70
N GLY A 501 23.29 -24.97 4.59
CA GLY A 501 22.70 -26.15 5.20
C GLY A 501 21.70 -26.83 4.27
N ASN A 502 21.41 -28.11 4.59
CA ASN A 502 20.30 -28.85 3.96
C ASN A 502 19.21 -29.04 5.01
N TRP A 503 18.06 -28.43 4.77
CA TRP A 503 16.97 -28.37 5.73
C TRP A 503 15.79 -29.20 5.27
N PRO A 504 15.09 -29.94 6.16
CA PRO A 504 13.86 -30.62 5.78
C PRO A 504 12.81 -29.59 5.36
N ALA A 505 11.95 -29.94 4.42
CA ALA A 505 10.86 -29.05 4.01
C ALA A 505 9.88 -28.75 5.15
N ASP A 506 9.68 -29.73 6.04
CA ASP A 506 8.77 -29.64 7.18
C ASP A 506 9.52 -29.42 8.49
N GLY A 507 8.81 -28.87 9.48
CA GLY A 507 9.30 -28.67 10.83
C GLY A 507 10.01 -27.34 11.05
N VAL A 508 10.41 -27.11 12.31
CA VAL A 508 10.98 -25.83 12.77
C VAL A 508 12.29 -25.48 12.06
N PRO A 509 13.27 -26.40 11.87
CA PRO A 509 14.51 -26.06 11.17
C PRO A 509 14.30 -25.59 9.74
N GLY A 510 13.38 -26.22 8.99
CA GLY A 510 13.03 -25.83 7.63
C GLY A 510 12.37 -24.46 7.56
N ARG A 511 11.44 -24.16 8.48
CA ARG A 511 10.81 -22.84 8.59
C ARG A 511 11.79 -21.75 9.02
N LEU A 512 12.71 -22.02 9.93
CA LEU A 512 13.80 -21.10 10.28
C LEU A 512 14.68 -20.80 9.05
N ALA A 513 15.03 -21.84 8.27
CA ALA A 513 15.78 -21.65 7.04
C ALA A 513 15.03 -20.78 6.03
N ALA A 514 13.71 -20.97 5.86
CA ALA A 514 12.88 -20.13 5.01
C ALA A 514 12.83 -18.67 5.51
N ILE A 515 12.68 -18.44 6.82
CA ILE A 515 12.75 -17.08 7.41
C ILE A 515 14.08 -16.39 7.08
N PHE A 516 15.22 -17.10 7.18
CA PHE A 516 16.52 -16.51 6.88
C PHE A 516 16.76 -16.33 5.38
N ARG A 517 16.18 -17.16 4.48
CA ARG A 517 16.20 -16.89 3.04
C ARG A 517 15.40 -15.65 2.67
N ILE A 518 14.20 -15.48 3.24
CA ILE A 518 13.40 -14.25 3.09
C ILE A 518 14.17 -13.04 3.62
N LEU A 519 14.83 -13.18 4.78
CA LEU A 519 15.65 -12.13 5.37
C LEU A 519 16.83 -11.75 4.46
N GLU A 520 17.53 -12.74 3.88
CA GLU A 520 18.61 -12.52 2.93
C GLU A 520 18.15 -11.73 1.69
N THR A 521 16.99 -12.10 1.14
CA THR A 521 16.34 -11.39 0.03
C THR A 521 16.04 -9.93 0.41
N ASN A 522 15.55 -9.70 1.62
CA ASN A 522 15.23 -8.35 2.08
C ASN A 522 16.46 -7.49 2.37
N LEU A 523 17.58 -8.10 2.75
CA LEU A 523 18.88 -7.42 2.97
C LEU A 523 19.65 -7.14 1.68
N GLY A 524 19.43 -7.91 0.62
CA GLY A 524 20.24 -7.90 -0.60
C GLY A 524 19.46 -7.66 -1.90
N GLY A 525 18.20 -7.23 -1.84
CA GLY A 525 17.35 -6.99 -3.01
C GLY A 525 17.78 -5.80 -3.87
N LEU A 526 17.01 -5.52 -4.94
CA LEU A 526 17.22 -4.34 -5.76
C LEU A 526 17.08 -3.06 -4.92
N PRO A 527 17.80 -1.98 -5.29
CA PRO A 527 17.71 -0.73 -4.57
C PRO A 527 16.28 -0.18 -4.58
N SER A 528 15.85 0.35 -3.45
CA SER A 528 14.47 0.79 -3.22
C SER A 528 14.38 2.19 -2.59
N ASP A 529 15.50 2.77 -2.13
CA ASP A 529 15.56 4.15 -1.62
C ASP A 529 15.78 5.15 -2.78
N ARG A 530 16.96 5.13 -3.39
CA ARG A 530 17.34 5.99 -4.51
C ARG A 530 17.94 5.17 -5.62
N PHE A 531 17.32 5.19 -6.79
CA PHE A 531 17.77 4.35 -7.89
C PHE A 531 17.40 4.92 -9.26
N VAL A 532 18.04 4.36 -10.28
CA VAL A 532 17.78 4.66 -11.68
C VAL A 532 17.42 3.37 -12.40
N ILE A 533 16.33 3.42 -13.16
CA ILE A 533 15.88 2.36 -14.07
C ILE A 533 16.29 2.76 -15.48
N ASP A 534 17.06 1.92 -16.16
CA ASP A 534 17.31 2.04 -17.60
C ASP A 534 16.06 1.54 -18.36
N LEU A 535 15.42 2.43 -19.09
CA LEU A 535 14.14 2.16 -19.76
C LEU A 535 14.25 1.26 -21.00
N ASN A 536 15.49 0.96 -21.45
CA ASN A 536 15.71 0.04 -22.56
C ASN A 536 15.96 -1.39 -22.12
N SER A 537 16.56 -1.57 -20.94
CA SER A 537 16.99 -2.89 -20.45
C SER A 537 16.30 -3.33 -19.16
N GLY A 538 15.58 -2.45 -18.46
CA GLY A 538 15.02 -2.73 -17.14
C GLY A 538 16.06 -2.82 -16.01
N ARG A 539 17.34 -2.53 -16.28
CA ARG A 539 18.39 -2.58 -15.26
C ARG A 539 18.17 -1.48 -14.21
N VAL A 540 18.13 -1.92 -12.95
CA VAL A 540 17.99 -1.04 -11.78
C VAL A 540 19.35 -0.88 -11.10
N THR A 541 19.77 0.35 -10.85
CA THR A 541 21.05 0.67 -10.20
C THR A 541 20.87 1.72 -9.12
N SER A 542 21.56 1.57 -7.99
CA SER A 542 21.56 2.58 -6.92
C SER A 542 22.05 3.93 -7.45
N ALA A 543 21.41 5.00 -7.03
CA ALA A 543 21.87 6.37 -7.25
C ALA A 543 22.57 6.88 -5.99
N ALA A 544 23.71 7.58 -6.16
CA ALA A 544 24.37 8.25 -5.05
C ALA A 544 23.46 9.36 -4.49
N ARG A 545 23.55 9.62 -3.17
CA ARG A 545 22.95 10.84 -2.61
C ARG A 545 23.61 12.03 -3.32
N SER A 546 22.84 12.79 -4.10
CA SER A 546 23.32 14.12 -4.50
C SER A 546 23.29 14.99 -3.25
N ASP A 547 24.44 15.54 -2.86
CA ASP A 547 24.50 16.65 -1.92
C ASP A 547 23.80 17.84 -2.59
N ALA A 548 22.46 17.83 -2.57
CA ALA A 548 21.68 19.00 -2.94
C ALA A 548 21.85 20.01 -1.81
N THR A 549 22.79 20.95 -1.99
CA THR A 549 22.85 22.15 -1.20
C THR A 549 21.47 22.80 -1.21
N PRO A 550 20.86 23.12 -0.07
CA PRO A 550 19.60 23.84 -0.06
C PRO A 550 19.81 25.15 -0.81
N VAL A 551 18.99 25.42 -1.82
CA VAL A 551 18.95 26.71 -2.48
C VAL A 551 18.61 27.74 -1.40
N PRO A 552 19.44 28.77 -1.15
CA PRO A 552 19.11 29.81 -0.20
C PRO A 552 17.83 30.51 -0.66
N LEU A 553 16.85 30.62 0.23
CA LEU A 553 15.72 31.50 0.04
C LEU A 553 16.25 32.89 -0.29
N ALA A 554 15.95 33.40 -1.47
CA ALA A 554 16.21 34.80 -1.80
C ALA A 554 15.39 35.67 -0.84
N ASP A 555 16.08 36.50 -0.05
CA ASP A 555 15.49 37.53 0.76
C ASP A 555 14.55 38.38 -0.09
N SER A 556 13.25 38.27 0.17
CA SER A 556 12.27 39.25 -0.32
C SER A 556 12.36 40.49 0.55
N ALA A 557 13.31 41.37 0.23
CA ALA A 557 13.31 42.74 0.73
C ALA A 557 12.72 43.65 -0.35
N ALA A 558 11.65 44.31 0.05
CA ALA A 558 11.00 45.58 -0.35
C ALA A 558 9.53 45.44 -0.71
#